data_890a767b078f28099b331e5c5a0de4c2
#
_entry.id   890a767b078f28099b331e5c5a0de4c2
#
_cell.length_a   1.000
_cell.length_b   1.000
_cell.length_c   1.000
_cell.angle_alpha   90.00
_cell.angle_beta   90.00
_cell.angle_gamma   90.00
#
_symmetry.space_group_name_H-M   'P 1'
#
loop_
_entity.id
_entity.type
_entity.pdbx_description
1 polymer ?
#
loop_
_entity_poly.entity_id
_entity_poly.type
_entity_poly.pdbx_seq_one_letter_code
_entity_poly.pdbx_strand_id
1 'polypeptide(L)'
;MRITVVQCDTGKAIGTGRAILMFINGGGLTDINPDFLRTASLGAWLHLRGRNYTAVNRFFVFKADGSFAGTQATTTDINLSRNADEYTATATFEFSDPADQLISSGCATSTATRFE
;
A
#
# COMPACT_ATOMS: atom_id res chain seq x y z
N MET A 1 -1.89 10.16 -2.34
CA MET A 1 -0.67 9.50 -1.86
C MET A 1 0.29 9.30 -3.03
N ARG A 2 1.53 9.61 -2.81
CA ARG A 2 2.61 9.31 -3.76
C ARG A 2 3.43 8.16 -3.22
N ILE A 3 3.74 7.22 -4.09
CA ILE A 3 4.44 6.00 -3.73
C ILE A 3 5.73 5.95 -4.52
N THR A 4 6.84 5.59 -3.84
CA THR A 4 8.10 5.28 -4.48
C THR A 4 8.46 3.84 -4.14
N VAL A 5 8.54 2.99 -5.15
CA VAL A 5 9.04 1.62 -4.97
C VAL A 5 10.56 1.71 -4.90
N VAL A 6 11.15 1.06 -3.90
CA VAL A 6 12.58 1.16 -3.61
C VAL A 6 13.17 -0.24 -3.46
N GLN A 7 14.48 -0.33 -3.67
CA GLN A 7 15.23 -1.53 -3.30
C GLN A 7 15.27 -1.62 -1.77
N CYS A 8 14.92 -2.78 -1.23
CA CYS A 8 14.81 -2.96 0.22
C CYS A 8 16.14 -2.76 0.95
N ASP A 9 17.25 -3.13 0.33
CA ASP A 9 18.59 -3.07 0.94
C ASP A 9 19.25 -1.69 0.84
N THR A 10 19.01 -0.94 -0.24
CA THR A 10 19.70 0.34 -0.50
C THR A 10 18.79 1.56 -0.38
N GLY A 11 17.48 1.38 -0.47
CA GLY A 11 16.52 2.49 -0.54
C GLY A 11 16.50 3.20 -1.89
N LYS A 12 17.20 2.69 -2.89
CA LYS A 12 17.24 3.30 -4.21
C LYS A 12 15.89 3.18 -4.91
N ALA A 13 15.39 4.29 -5.46
CA ALA A 13 14.12 4.33 -6.16
C ALA A 13 14.18 3.52 -7.46
N ILE A 14 13.15 2.68 -7.70
CA ILE A 14 13.02 1.88 -8.91
C ILE A 14 11.68 2.08 -9.63
N GLY A 15 10.75 2.80 -9.02
CA GLY A 15 9.47 3.10 -9.67
C GLY A 15 8.64 4.03 -8.81
N THR A 16 7.58 4.57 -9.39
CA THR A 16 6.66 5.47 -8.70
C THR A 16 5.21 5.08 -8.98
N GLY A 17 4.33 5.49 -8.07
CA GLY A 17 2.90 5.27 -8.23
C GLY A 17 2.09 6.28 -7.43
N ARG A 18 0.77 6.16 -7.53
CA ARG A 18 -0.18 7.02 -6.82
C ARG A 18 -1.34 6.19 -6.30
N ALA A 19 -1.97 6.68 -5.24
CA ALA A 19 -3.19 6.09 -4.73
C ALA A 19 -4.03 7.15 -4.00
N ILE A 20 -5.31 6.86 -3.92
CA ILE A 20 -6.25 7.59 -3.05
C ILE A 20 -6.71 6.59 -2.01
N LEU A 21 -6.57 6.96 -0.73
CA LEU A 21 -6.88 6.08 0.39
C LEU A 21 -8.02 6.65 1.21
N MET A 22 -8.81 5.75 1.79
CA MET A 22 -9.80 6.08 2.79
C MET A 22 -9.54 5.23 4.02
N PHE A 23 -9.32 5.90 5.16
CA PHE A 23 -9.25 5.26 6.47
C PHE A 23 -10.63 5.36 7.10
N ILE A 24 -11.21 4.23 7.43
CA ILE A 24 -12.58 4.13 7.91
C ILE A 24 -12.55 3.99 9.43
N ASN A 25 -13.36 4.77 10.12
CA ASN A 25 -13.53 4.67 11.57
C ASN A 25 -13.87 3.23 11.94
N GLY A 26 -13.18 2.68 12.94
CA GLY A 26 -13.33 1.28 13.32
C GLY A 26 -12.27 0.36 12.75
N GLY A 27 -11.34 0.89 11.94
CA GLY A 27 -10.16 0.15 11.51
C GLY A 27 -10.16 -0.34 10.08
N GLY A 28 -11.13 0.03 9.27
CA GLY A 28 -11.13 -0.34 7.85
C GLY A 28 -10.24 0.57 7.01
N LEU A 29 -9.83 0.06 5.86
CA LEU A 29 -9.00 0.79 4.90
C LEU A 29 -9.35 0.33 3.51
N THR A 30 -9.45 1.27 2.59
CA THR A 30 -9.54 0.97 1.16
C THR A 30 -8.69 1.97 0.38
N ASP A 31 -8.16 1.54 -0.76
CA ASP A 31 -7.48 2.45 -1.67
C ASP A 31 -7.83 2.14 -3.11
N ILE A 32 -7.66 3.14 -3.95
CA ILE A 32 -7.70 3.00 -5.41
C ILE A 32 -6.40 3.55 -5.98
N ASN A 33 -6.05 3.02 -7.13
CA ASN A 33 -4.80 3.30 -7.83
C ASN A 33 -5.13 3.40 -9.33
N PRO A 34 -4.46 4.27 -10.11
CA PRO A 34 -4.78 4.41 -11.52
C PRO A 34 -4.38 3.20 -12.39
N ASP A 35 -3.75 2.18 -11.84
CA ASP A 35 -3.44 0.96 -12.55
C ASP A 35 -4.72 0.14 -12.78
N PHE A 36 -5.10 -0.05 -14.03
CA PHE A 36 -6.32 -0.79 -14.38
C PHE A 36 -6.13 -2.32 -14.32
N LEU A 37 -4.92 -2.82 -14.09
CA LEU A 37 -4.64 -4.25 -13.94
C LEU A 37 -4.75 -4.71 -12.48
N ARG A 38 -5.36 -3.93 -11.63
CA ARG A 38 -5.62 -4.31 -10.24
C ARG A 38 -7.00 -3.86 -9.80
N THR A 39 -7.52 -4.51 -8.76
CA THR A 39 -8.73 -4.04 -8.07
C THR A 39 -8.41 -2.92 -7.09
N ALA A 40 -9.44 -2.28 -6.54
CA ALA A 40 -9.29 -1.54 -5.30
C ALA A 40 -8.81 -2.46 -4.19
N SER A 41 -8.14 -1.93 -3.19
CA SER A 41 -7.70 -2.72 -2.05
C SER A 41 -8.73 -2.69 -0.92
N LEU A 42 -8.70 -3.73 -0.11
CA LEU A 42 -9.39 -3.76 1.17
C LEU A 42 -8.36 -4.09 2.26
N GLY A 43 -8.52 -3.47 3.42
CA GLY A 43 -7.57 -3.69 4.49
C GLY A 43 -8.04 -3.17 5.83
N ALA A 44 -7.09 -3.08 6.74
CA ALA A 44 -7.31 -2.66 8.12
C ALA A 44 -6.14 -1.81 8.59
N TRP A 45 -6.41 -0.90 9.51
CA TRP A 45 -5.40 -0.09 10.14
C TRP A 45 -5.51 -0.18 11.64
N LEU A 46 -4.39 0.05 12.33
CA LEU A 46 -4.29 -0.03 13.77
C LEU A 46 -3.42 1.10 14.29
N HIS A 47 -3.88 1.80 15.31
CA HIS A 47 -3.08 2.77 16.03
C HIS A 47 -2.11 2.03 16.96
N LEU A 48 -0.82 2.33 16.86
CA LEU A 48 0.20 1.73 17.73
C LEU A 48 0.44 2.59 18.96
N ARG A 49 1.06 3.74 18.76
CA ARG A 49 1.30 4.72 19.84
C ARG A 49 1.56 6.09 19.20
N GLY A 50 1.21 7.15 19.94
CA GLY A 50 1.46 8.51 19.47
C GLY A 50 0.89 8.74 18.08
N ARG A 51 1.76 9.06 17.12
CA ARG A 51 1.40 9.32 15.74
C ARG A 51 1.74 8.15 14.81
N ASN A 52 2.04 7.00 15.38
CA ASN A 52 2.44 5.82 14.63
C ASN A 52 1.27 4.86 14.47
N TYR A 53 1.06 4.42 13.23
CA TYR A 53 0.00 3.50 12.85
C TYR A 53 0.60 2.40 11.98
N THR A 54 -0.08 1.28 11.91
CA THR A 54 0.22 0.24 10.94
C THR A 54 -1.02 -0.07 10.13
N ALA A 55 -0.84 -0.48 8.90
CA ALA A 55 -1.93 -0.85 8.02
C ALA A 55 -1.55 -2.05 7.18
N VAL A 56 -2.53 -2.88 6.89
CA VAL A 56 -2.40 -4.00 5.96
C VAL A 56 -3.51 -3.89 4.93
N ASN A 57 -3.19 -4.13 3.68
CA ASN A 57 -4.21 -4.18 2.64
C ASN A 57 -3.85 -5.18 1.55
N ARG A 58 -4.87 -5.62 0.83
CA ARG A 58 -4.72 -6.60 -0.25
C ARG A 58 -5.56 -6.20 -1.44
N PHE A 59 -5.10 -6.56 -2.61
CA PHE A 59 -5.84 -6.38 -3.85
C PHE A 59 -5.48 -7.47 -4.85
N PHE A 60 -6.37 -7.70 -5.81
CA PHE A 60 -6.14 -8.64 -6.88
C PHE A 60 -5.47 -7.97 -8.06
N VAL A 61 -4.57 -8.71 -8.71
CA VAL A 61 -3.80 -8.26 -9.88
C VAL A 61 -4.18 -9.12 -11.07
N PHE A 62 -4.27 -8.50 -12.24
CA PHE A 62 -4.63 -9.17 -13.49
C PHE A 62 -3.49 -9.04 -14.49
N LYS A 63 -3.37 -10.04 -15.36
CA LYS A 63 -2.48 -9.99 -16.52
C LYS A 63 -3.09 -9.08 -17.58
N ALA A 64 -2.28 -8.71 -18.57
CA ALA A 64 -2.73 -7.84 -19.66
C ALA A 64 -3.93 -8.43 -20.44
N ASP A 65 -4.07 -9.75 -20.49
CA ASP A 65 -5.19 -10.43 -21.13
C ASP A 65 -6.45 -10.51 -20.26
N GLY A 66 -6.42 -9.96 -19.04
CA GLY A 66 -7.54 -9.95 -18.11
C GLY A 66 -7.64 -11.17 -17.21
N SER A 67 -6.75 -12.16 -17.36
CA SER A 67 -6.74 -13.32 -16.47
C SER A 67 -6.15 -12.96 -15.11
N PHE A 68 -6.56 -13.70 -14.07
CA PHE A 68 -6.12 -13.49 -12.70
C PHE A 68 -4.63 -13.84 -12.56
N ALA A 69 -3.83 -12.85 -12.14
CA ALA A 69 -2.38 -13.03 -11.95
C ALA A 69 -2.01 -13.38 -10.52
N GLY A 70 -2.78 -12.92 -9.54
CA GLY A 70 -2.50 -13.18 -8.14
C GLY A 70 -2.94 -12.07 -7.21
N THR A 71 -2.43 -12.10 -5.99
CA THR A 71 -2.81 -11.19 -4.91
C THR A 71 -1.57 -10.48 -4.38
N GLN A 72 -1.66 -9.17 -4.22
CA GLN A 72 -0.63 -8.40 -3.53
C GLN A 72 -1.11 -8.05 -2.13
N ALA A 73 -0.26 -8.32 -1.14
CA ALA A 73 -0.47 -7.95 0.25
C ALA A 73 0.59 -6.92 0.64
N THR A 74 0.15 -5.82 1.23
CA THR A 74 1.03 -4.72 1.62
C THR A 74 0.88 -4.47 3.12
N THR A 75 2.01 -4.32 3.80
CA THR A 75 2.08 -3.91 5.21
C THR A 75 2.79 -2.58 5.27
N THR A 76 2.17 -1.60 5.91
CA THR A 76 2.65 -0.22 5.91
C THR A 76 2.78 0.28 7.34
N ASP A 77 3.93 0.89 7.65
CA ASP A 77 4.16 1.62 8.89
C ASP A 77 4.01 3.11 8.59
N ILE A 78 3.08 3.76 9.28
CA ILE A 78 2.66 5.13 9.00
C ILE A 78 3.09 6.02 10.15
N ASN A 79 3.69 7.16 9.80
CA ASN A 79 4.04 8.22 10.74
C ASN A 79 3.25 9.49 10.39
N LEU A 80 2.27 9.80 11.21
CA LEU A 80 1.37 10.92 10.96
C LEU A 80 2.03 12.23 11.43
N SER A 81 1.83 13.31 10.68
CA SER A 81 2.31 14.64 11.07
C SER A 81 1.56 15.17 12.30
N ARG A 82 2.10 16.21 12.93
CA ARG A 82 1.50 16.79 14.15
C ARG A 82 0.07 17.28 13.93
N ASN A 83 -0.20 17.89 12.78
CA ASN A 83 -1.53 18.43 12.47
C ASN A 83 -2.45 17.39 11.83
N ALA A 84 -1.98 16.16 11.64
CA ALA A 84 -2.72 15.06 11.04
C ALA A 84 -3.14 15.31 9.57
N ASP A 85 -2.50 16.26 8.89
CA ASP A 85 -2.81 16.56 7.48
C ASP A 85 -1.94 15.81 6.51
N GLU A 86 -0.82 15.26 6.99
CA GLU A 86 0.15 14.55 6.15
C GLU A 86 0.64 13.31 6.86
N TYR A 87 1.16 12.35 6.10
CA TYR A 87 1.95 11.27 6.68
C TYR A 87 3.09 10.87 5.75
N THR A 88 4.10 10.25 6.37
CA THR A 88 5.13 9.48 5.68
C THR A 88 4.98 8.03 6.07
N ALA A 89 5.37 7.13 5.19
CA ALA A 89 5.23 5.71 5.46
C ALA A 89 6.31 4.90 4.77
N THR A 90 6.60 3.75 5.37
CA THR A 90 7.40 2.69 4.75
C THR A 90 6.54 1.45 4.63
N ALA A 91 6.71 0.72 3.56
CA ALA A 91 5.88 -0.45 3.29
C ALA A 91 6.72 -1.60 2.78
N THR A 92 6.27 -2.81 3.10
CA THR A 92 6.71 -4.03 2.43
C THR A 92 5.51 -4.65 1.73
N PHE A 93 5.75 -5.26 0.58
CA PHE A 93 4.68 -5.94 -0.13
C PHE A 93 5.12 -7.30 -0.61
N GLU A 94 4.15 -8.21 -0.71
CA GLU A 94 4.35 -9.57 -1.18
C GLU A 94 3.34 -9.86 -2.26
N PHE A 95 3.78 -10.44 -3.37
CA PHE A 95 2.92 -10.87 -4.45
C PHE A 95 2.89 -12.40 -4.50
N SER A 96 1.68 -12.95 -4.47
CA SER A 96 1.44 -14.39 -4.54
C SER A 96 0.64 -14.72 -5.80
N ASP A 97 0.93 -15.90 -6.39
CA ASP A 97 0.24 -16.37 -7.57
C ASP A 97 -1.18 -16.86 -7.24
N PRO A 98 -1.99 -17.29 -8.24
CA PRO A 98 -3.35 -17.79 -7.96
C PRO A 98 -3.42 -19.02 -7.07
N ALA A 99 -2.31 -19.75 -6.89
CA ALA A 99 -2.22 -20.88 -5.96
C ALA A 99 -1.73 -20.45 -4.57
N ASP A 100 -1.66 -19.14 -4.28
CA ASP A 100 -1.20 -18.54 -3.02
C ASP A 100 0.27 -18.81 -2.72
N GLN A 101 1.08 -19.07 -3.75
CA GLN A 101 2.52 -19.22 -3.58
C GLN A 101 3.20 -17.89 -3.75
N LEU A 102 4.10 -17.56 -2.83
CA LEU A 102 4.86 -16.30 -2.88
C LEU A 102 5.76 -16.29 -4.12
N ILE A 103 5.61 -15.26 -4.95
CA ILE A 103 6.39 -15.08 -6.18
C ILE A 103 7.48 -14.03 -5.97
N SER A 104 7.14 -12.91 -5.35
CA SER A 104 8.07 -11.79 -5.19
C SER A 104 7.68 -10.95 -3.99
N SER A 105 8.62 -10.15 -3.53
CA SER A 105 8.41 -9.16 -2.48
C SER A 105 9.17 -7.90 -2.80
N GLY A 106 8.81 -6.79 -2.14
CA GLY A 106 9.46 -5.53 -2.37
C GLY A 106 9.19 -4.53 -1.26
N CYS A 107 9.76 -3.34 -1.43
CA CYS A 107 9.66 -2.25 -0.48
C CYS A 107 9.24 -0.96 -1.17
N ALA A 108 8.59 -0.08 -0.40
CA ALA A 108 8.16 1.21 -0.90
C ALA A 108 8.18 2.23 0.23
N THR A 109 8.32 3.49 -0.17
CA THR A 109 8.06 4.62 0.71
C THR A 109 6.89 5.40 0.14
N SER A 110 6.17 6.11 0.99
CA SER A 110 5.06 6.92 0.51
C SER A 110 4.88 8.17 1.36
N THR A 111 4.28 9.17 0.73
CA THR A 111 3.82 10.39 1.39
C THR A 111 2.38 10.63 0.98
N ALA A 112 1.59 11.13 1.91
CA ALA A 112 0.20 11.43 1.64
C ALA A 112 -0.19 12.73 2.31
N THR A 113 -1.14 13.43 1.69
CA THR A 113 -1.76 14.62 2.26
C THR A 113 -3.27 14.41 2.26
N ARG A 114 -3.91 14.98 3.27
CA ARG A 114 -5.38 15.03 3.32
C ARG A 114 -5.86 15.94 2.21
N PHE A 115 -6.87 15.52 1.45
CA PHE A 115 -7.38 16.37 0.40
C PHE A 115 -8.66 17.11 0.82
N GLU A 116 -8.80 17.32 2.11
CA GLU A 116 -9.98 18.05 2.53
C GLU A 116 -9.72 18.83 3.81
#